data_32d9cb3ce9e67dbe2b841fd7bbfc7db8
#
_entry.id   32d9cb3ce9e67dbe2b841fd7bbfc7db8
#
_cell.length_a   1.000
_cell.length_b   1.000
_cell.length_c   1.000
_cell.angle_alpha   90.00
_cell.angle_beta   90.00
_cell.angle_gamma   90.00
#
_symmetry.space_group_name_H-M   'P 1'
#
loop_
_entity.id
_entity.type
_entity.pdbx_description
1 polymer ?
#
loop_
_entity_poly.entity_id
_entity_poly.type
_entity_poly.pdbx_seq_one_letter_code
_entity_poly.pdbx_strand_id
1 'polypeptide(L)'
;MTVSTAFQNGDVDVAQIFITDLQKLWLEQDLPISTYVDEAPYQLCMTMPTLFFNTEVEGLDQVAVRKAIAMAVDYDQVISSAMSGQSPTFADVPRSVMNPTDGEQAMVDQDALKEYQWSNADVEGAKKLLDDAGIVDTDGDGIREYNGKNLSYKAECPTGWSDWNATLEIVAAAGKNIGINIETYFPEAANYNTDYSTGNFEITMQSGPGTSVANPYMRCRFFMSSDYNDLEVNFSGNFGHYQNDRVDEILAAIPHETDDAKLKDYYTELSKIMLEDCPCVPLMYRPQVFHEVNESVWTNYPQKDDGTNVPPMDCTDGYGVAALYNLELIDG
;
A
#
# COMPACT_ATOMS: atom_id res chain seq x y z
N MET A 1 6.95 -28.20 3.85
CA MET A 1 6.94 -27.69 2.45
C MET A 1 6.23 -26.35 2.50
N THR A 2 6.80 -25.29 1.98
CA THR A 2 6.11 -24.01 1.85
C THR A 2 5.16 -24.04 0.65
N VAL A 3 4.15 -23.16 0.62
CA VAL A 3 3.24 -23.07 -0.55
C VAL A 3 4.04 -22.75 -1.82
N SER A 4 5.01 -21.85 -1.75
CA SER A 4 5.90 -21.52 -2.88
C SER A 4 6.63 -22.78 -3.43
N THR A 5 7.12 -23.64 -2.56
CA THR A 5 7.79 -24.88 -2.99
C THR A 5 6.80 -25.86 -3.62
N ALA A 6 5.61 -26.02 -3.04
CA ALA A 6 4.57 -26.89 -3.60
C ALA A 6 4.13 -26.40 -4.97
N PHE A 7 3.96 -25.09 -5.14
CA PHE A 7 3.61 -24.47 -6.40
C PHE A 7 4.68 -24.67 -7.49
N GLN A 8 5.95 -24.45 -7.17
CA GLN A 8 7.06 -24.70 -8.10
C GLN A 8 7.19 -26.17 -8.53
N ASN A 9 6.87 -27.10 -7.64
CA ASN A 9 6.91 -28.52 -7.92
C ASN A 9 5.67 -29.03 -8.71
N GLY A 10 4.66 -28.19 -8.92
CA GLY A 10 3.39 -28.61 -9.53
C GLY A 10 2.48 -29.41 -8.60
N ASP A 11 2.69 -29.34 -7.29
CA ASP A 11 1.81 -29.97 -6.30
C ASP A 11 0.53 -29.13 -6.05
N VAL A 12 0.54 -27.87 -6.51
CA VAL A 12 -0.55 -26.89 -6.46
C VAL A 12 -0.63 -26.17 -7.79
N ASP A 13 -1.81 -26.09 -8.39
CA ASP A 13 -2.04 -25.48 -9.70
C ASP A 13 -2.19 -23.96 -9.63
N VAL A 14 -2.70 -23.42 -8.50
CA VAL A 14 -2.93 -22.00 -8.29
C VAL A 14 -2.42 -21.57 -6.93
N ALA A 15 -1.63 -20.51 -6.88
CA ALA A 15 -1.25 -19.83 -5.66
C ALA A 15 -1.84 -18.40 -5.65
N GLN A 16 -2.28 -17.96 -4.47
CA GLN A 16 -2.84 -16.62 -4.27
C GLN A 16 -2.10 -15.92 -3.12
N ILE A 17 -0.77 -16.02 -3.14
CA ILE A 17 0.13 -15.48 -2.13
C ILE A 17 1.28 -14.75 -2.80
N PHE A 18 1.92 -13.82 -2.08
CA PHE A 18 3.15 -13.23 -2.59
C PHE A 18 4.28 -14.26 -2.68
N ILE A 19 4.85 -14.43 -3.88
CA ILE A 19 6.05 -15.24 -4.14
C ILE A 19 7.16 -14.32 -4.64
N THR A 20 8.23 -14.24 -3.88
CA THR A 20 9.41 -13.43 -4.25
C THR A 20 10.02 -13.93 -5.56
N ASP A 21 10.34 -13.00 -6.45
CA ASP A 21 10.99 -13.28 -7.75
C ASP A 21 10.23 -14.29 -8.61
N LEU A 22 8.91 -14.34 -8.47
CA LEU A 22 8.06 -15.29 -9.18
C LEU A 22 8.33 -15.28 -10.69
N GLN A 23 8.45 -14.09 -11.31
CA GLN A 23 8.71 -13.92 -12.74
C GLN A 23 9.99 -14.61 -13.22
N LYS A 24 10.97 -14.82 -12.36
CA LYS A 24 12.20 -15.54 -12.73
C LYS A 24 11.96 -17.03 -12.99
N LEU A 25 10.89 -17.59 -12.43
CA LEU A 25 10.56 -19.02 -12.57
C LEU A 25 10.23 -19.37 -14.02
N TRP A 26 9.55 -18.50 -14.78
CA TRP A 26 9.28 -18.73 -16.19
C TRP A 26 10.27 -18.01 -17.11
N LEU A 27 10.73 -16.80 -16.78
CA LEU A 27 11.65 -16.06 -17.65
C LEU A 27 13.08 -16.61 -17.65
N GLU A 28 13.54 -17.15 -16.53
CA GLU A 28 14.91 -17.65 -16.38
C GLU A 28 15.00 -19.18 -16.25
N GLN A 29 14.00 -19.82 -15.61
CA GLN A 29 14.02 -21.25 -15.30
C GLN A 29 13.11 -22.08 -16.23
N ASP A 30 12.35 -21.43 -17.12
CA ASP A 30 11.46 -22.07 -18.09
C ASP A 30 10.45 -23.05 -17.43
N LEU A 31 9.99 -22.75 -16.22
CA LEU A 31 8.93 -23.51 -15.56
C LEU A 31 7.57 -23.12 -16.14
N PRO A 32 6.58 -24.03 -16.18
CA PRO A 32 5.24 -23.76 -16.68
C PRO A 32 4.43 -22.94 -15.65
N ILE A 33 4.92 -21.76 -15.34
CA ILE A 33 4.35 -20.83 -14.37
C ILE A 33 4.09 -19.53 -15.09
N SER A 34 2.96 -18.89 -14.81
CA SER A 34 2.64 -17.56 -15.32
C SER A 34 1.82 -16.74 -14.31
N THR A 35 1.61 -15.49 -14.65
CA THR A 35 0.77 -14.55 -13.92
C THR A 35 -0.26 -13.95 -14.86
N TYR A 36 -1.11 -13.04 -14.35
CA TYR A 36 -2.15 -12.39 -15.15
C TYR A 36 -1.60 -11.46 -16.24
N VAL A 37 -0.43 -10.89 -16.02
CA VAL A 37 0.29 -10.03 -16.98
C VAL A 37 1.69 -10.58 -17.15
N ASP A 38 2.16 -10.74 -18.37
CA ASP A 38 3.46 -11.29 -18.70
C ASP A 38 4.61 -10.27 -18.68
N GLU A 39 4.28 -9.00 -18.49
CA GLU A 39 5.20 -7.89 -18.30
C GLU A 39 5.05 -7.28 -16.90
N ALA A 40 6.09 -6.57 -16.43
CA ALA A 40 5.99 -5.86 -15.15
C ALA A 40 4.80 -4.88 -15.15
N PRO A 41 4.02 -4.83 -14.09
CA PRO A 41 4.22 -5.42 -12.76
C PRO A 41 3.75 -6.88 -12.60
N TYR A 42 3.54 -7.64 -13.62
CA TYR A 42 3.13 -9.06 -13.67
C TYR A 42 1.74 -9.35 -13.11
N GLN A 43 1.20 -8.46 -12.31
CA GLN A 43 -0.05 -8.60 -11.58
C GLN A 43 -0.99 -7.44 -11.87
N LEU A 44 -2.28 -7.63 -11.63
CA LEU A 44 -3.24 -6.55 -11.58
C LEU A 44 -3.26 -5.94 -10.17
N CYS A 45 -2.60 -4.81 -10.00
CA CYS A 45 -2.53 -4.11 -8.73
C CYS A 45 -3.82 -3.34 -8.45
N MET A 46 -4.48 -3.61 -7.32
CA MET A 46 -5.80 -3.07 -6.98
C MET A 46 -5.90 -2.60 -5.53
N THR A 47 -4.82 -2.66 -4.76
CA THR A 47 -4.78 -2.19 -3.38
C THR A 47 -3.53 -1.35 -3.12
N MET A 48 -3.54 -0.62 -2.05
CA MET A 48 -2.42 0.22 -1.60
C MET A 48 -2.06 -0.11 -0.15
N PRO A 49 -1.11 -1.01 0.10
CA PRO A 49 -0.50 -1.11 1.43
C PRO A 49 0.07 0.23 1.85
N THR A 50 -0.37 0.67 3.03
CA THR A 50 -0.26 2.05 3.48
C THR A 50 0.28 2.08 4.90
N LEU A 51 1.22 2.97 5.16
CA LEU A 51 1.74 3.27 6.49
C LEU A 51 0.81 4.26 7.19
N PHE A 52 0.33 3.92 8.37
CA PHE A 52 -0.46 4.80 9.25
C PHE A 52 0.38 5.25 10.43
N PHE A 53 0.25 6.52 10.76
CA PHE A 53 0.90 7.14 11.91
C PHE A 53 -0.16 7.42 12.98
N ASN A 54 0.05 6.96 14.20
CA ASN A 54 -0.83 7.30 15.30
C ASN A 54 -0.60 8.75 15.72
N THR A 55 -1.53 9.63 15.37
CA THR A 55 -1.42 11.08 15.63
C THR A 55 -1.63 11.47 17.10
N GLU A 56 -1.97 10.52 17.97
CA GLU A 56 -1.98 10.72 19.42
C GLU A 56 -0.59 10.54 20.05
N VAL A 57 0.38 10.01 19.28
CA VAL A 57 1.77 9.83 19.72
C VAL A 57 2.57 11.11 19.48
N GLU A 58 3.25 11.57 20.52
CA GLU A 58 4.08 12.80 20.48
C GLU A 58 5.13 12.73 19.36
N GLY A 59 5.16 13.78 18.54
CA GLY A 59 5.98 13.87 17.33
C GLY A 59 5.28 13.34 16.10
N LEU A 60 4.53 12.23 16.15
CA LEU A 60 3.70 11.77 15.04
C LEU A 60 2.44 12.63 14.83
N ASP A 61 2.06 13.47 15.80
CA ASP A 61 1.09 14.55 15.66
C ASP A 61 1.58 15.66 14.73
N GLN A 62 2.92 15.76 14.52
CA GLN A 62 3.52 16.78 13.66
C GLN A 62 3.53 16.34 12.19
N VAL A 63 2.90 17.13 11.31
CA VAL A 63 2.90 16.90 9.86
C VAL A 63 4.33 16.78 9.33
N ALA A 64 5.24 17.63 9.79
CA ALA A 64 6.64 17.64 9.36
C ALA A 64 7.32 16.29 9.59
N VAL A 65 7.04 15.61 10.71
CA VAL A 65 7.61 14.29 11.04
C VAL A 65 7.06 13.22 10.10
N ARG A 66 5.73 13.14 9.95
CA ARG A 66 5.09 12.15 9.08
C ARG A 66 5.53 12.31 7.64
N LYS A 67 5.51 13.55 7.13
CA LYS A 67 5.92 13.87 5.76
C LYS A 67 7.41 13.62 5.52
N ALA A 68 8.27 13.93 6.49
CA ALA A 68 9.69 13.65 6.37
C ALA A 68 9.98 12.14 6.30
N ILE A 69 9.31 11.32 7.12
CA ILE A 69 9.40 9.86 7.02
C ILE A 69 8.96 9.41 5.62
N ALA A 70 7.81 9.90 5.14
CA ALA A 70 7.28 9.57 3.82
C ALA A 70 8.23 9.95 2.67
N MET A 71 8.83 11.15 2.72
CA MET A 71 9.76 11.63 1.70
C MET A 71 11.10 10.89 1.71
N ALA A 72 11.52 10.33 2.84
CA ALA A 72 12.81 9.65 2.98
C ALA A 72 12.80 8.19 2.48
N VAL A 73 11.62 7.57 2.30
CA VAL A 73 11.52 6.16 1.88
C VAL A 73 12.03 5.97 0.45
N ASP A 74 12.88 4.95 0.26
CA ASP A 74 13.31 4.49 -1.06
C ASP A 74 12.23 3.59 -1.67
N TYR A 75 11.29 4.20 -2.40
CA TYR A 75 10.18 3.50 -3.03
C TYR A 75 10.61 2.61 -4.19
N ASP A 76 11.68 2.97 -4.90
CA ASP A 76 12.23 2.11 -5.95
C ASP A 76 12.78 0.83 -5.35
N GLN A 77 13.38 0.88 -4.15
CA GLN A 77 13.80 -0.30 -3.42
C GLN A 77 12.60 -1.11 -2.89
N VAL A 78 11.54 -0.46 -2.42
CA VAL A 78 10.29 -1.16 -2.04
C VAL A 78 9.77 -1.96 -3.21
N ILE A 79 9.68 -1.37 -4.40
CA ILE A 79 9.11 -2.01 -5.58
C ILE A 79 10.04 -3.08 -6.14
N SER A 80 11.32 -2.78 -6.31
CA SER A 80 12.27 -3.72 -6.93
C SER A 80 12.65 -4.88 -6.02
N SER A 81 12.79 -4.64 -4.71
CA SER A 81 13.28 -5.65 -3.76
C SER A 81 12.16 -6.26 -2.92
N ALA A 82 11.37 -5.45 -2.20
CA ALA A 82 10.32 -5.99 -1.34
C ALA A 82 9.18 -6.59 -2.15
N MET A 83 8.75 -5.91 -3.24
CA MET A 83 7.70 -6.39 -4.14
C MET A 83 8.22 -7.23 -5.31
N SER A 84 9.53 -7.42 -5.47
CA SER A 84 10.15 -8.16 -6.58
C SER A 84 9.66 -7.70 -7.96
N GLY A 85 9.42 -6.40 -8.14
CA GLY A 85 8.89 -5.82 -9.38
C GLY A 85 7.40 -6.04 -9.61
N GLN A 86 6.67 -6.60 -8.66
CA GLN A 86 5.21 -6.88 -8.77
C GLN A 86 4.35 -5.67 -8.34
N SER A 87 4.81 -4.47 -8.60
CA SER A 87 4.11 -3.20 -8.36
C SER A 87 4.56 -2.17 -9.41
N PRO A 88 3.66 -1.32 -9.94
CA PRO A 88 4.08 -0.14 -10.68
C PRO A 88 4.79 0.85 -9.74
N THR A 89 5.67 1.68 -10.30
CA THR A 89 6.37 2.73 -9.55
C THR A 89 5.47 3.95 -9.32
N PHE A 90 5.82 4.79 -8.33
CA PHE A 90 5.14 6.07 -8.16
C PHE A 90 5.57 7.13 -9.20
N ALA A 91 6.56 6.84 -10.03
CA ALA A 91 6.87 7.63 -11.21
C ALA A 91 5.90 7.31 -12.36
N ASP A 92 5.50 6.05 -12.52
CA ASP A 92 4.54 5.62 -13.54
C ASP A 92 3.10 5.97 -13.13
N VAL A 93 2.77 5.75 -11.87
CA VAL A 93 1.44 6.03 -11.30
C VAL A 93 1.61 6.91 -10.06
N PRO A 94 1.41 8.24 -10.16
CA PRO A 94 1.56 9.16 -9.05
C PRO A 94 0.60 8.85 -7.88
N ARG A 95 1.06 9.12 -6.65
CA ARG A 95 0.24 8.90 -5.44
C ARG A 95 -1.02 9.73 -5.45
N SER A 96 -2.09 9.08 -5.07
CA SER A 96 -3.37 9.70 -4.78
C SER A 96 -4.20 8.76 -3.90
N VAL A 97 -5.44 9.09 -3.62
CA VAL A 97 -6.39 8.18 -3.00
C VAL A 97 -6.89 7.09 -3.97
N MET A 98 -6.39 7.07 -5.20
CA MET A 98 -6.81 6.17 -6.29
C MET A 98 -5.87 4.98 -6.46
N ASN A 99 -6.44 3.81 -6.73
CA ASN A 99 -5.68 2.64 -7.19
C ASN A 99 -5.09 2.88 -8.59
N PRO A 100 -4.11 2.08 -9.03
CA PRO A 100 -3.40 2.29 -10.29
C PRO A 100 -4.18 1.85 -11.54
N THR A 101 -5.50 1.73 -11.46
CA THR A 101 -6.34 1.42 -12.63
C THR A 101 -6.69 2.68 -13.40
N ASP A 102 -6.74 2.60 -14.73
CA ASP A 102 -7.04 3.75 -15.60
C ASP A 102 -8.34 4.45 -15.20
N GLY A 103 -9.38 3.66 -14.86
CA GLY A 103 -10.68 4.20 -14.47
C GLY A 103 -10.61 5.04 -13.20
N GLU A 104 -9.88 4.60 -12.17
CA GLU A 104 -9.72 5.37 -10.95
C GLU A 104 -8.76 6.55 -11.13
N GLN A 105 -7.66 6.38 -11.85
CA GLN A 105 -6.71 7.47 -12.11
C GLN A 105 -7.37 8.62 -12.89
N ALA A 106 -8.38 8.36 -13.70
CA ALA A 106 -9.16 9.40 -14.37
C ALA A 106 -10.05 10.24 -13.43
N MET A 107 -10.30 9.74 -12.20
CA MET A 107 -11.15 10.41 -11.20
C MET A 107 -10.42 11.48 -10.39
N VAL A 108 -9.15 11.72 -10.63
CA VAL A 108 -8.37 12.82 -10.02
C VAL A 108 -7.71 13.67 -11.10
N ASP A 109 -7.41 14.93 -10.78
CA ASP A 109 -6.61 15.81 -11.61
C ASP A 109 -5.13 15.66 -11.25
N GLN A 110 -4.41 14.82 -12.01
CA GLN A 110 -3.00 14.55 -11.78
C GLN A 110 -2.13 15.81 -11.99
N ASP A 111 -2.55 16.74 -12.86
CA ASP A 111 -1.80 18.00 -13.08
C ASP A 111 -1.88 18.89 -11.84
N ALA A 112 -3.02 18.95 -11.18
CA ALA A 112 -3.21 19.69 -9.93
C ALA A 112 -2.43 19.08 -8.75
N LEU A 113 -2.07 17.80 -8.82
CA LEU A 113 -1.35 17.10 -7.76
C LEU A 113 0.18 17.12 -7.93
N LYS A 114 0.70 17.54 -9.08
CA LYS A 114 2.15 17.45 -9.41
C LYS A 114 3.08 18.10 -8.38
N GLU A 115 2.73 19.26 -7.87
CA GLU A 115 3.58 19.99 -6.91
C GLU A 115 3.66 19.33 -5.53
N TYR A 116 2.76 18.40 -5.23
CA TYR A 116 2.69 17.69 -3.95
C TYR A 116 3.35 16.31 -4.01
N GLN A 117 3.73 15.84 -5.22
CA GLN A 117 4.26 14.50 -5.46
C GLN A 117 5.73 14.35 -5.09
N TRP A 118 6.07 13.17 -4.68
CA TRP A 118 7.43 12.62 -4.69
C TRP A 118 7.35 11.16 -5.17
N SER A 119 8.18 10.76 -6.12
CA SER A 119 8.16 9.39 -6.67
C SER A 119 9.12 8.45 -5.97
N ASN A 120 10.22 8.99 -5.42
CA ASN A 120 11.23 8.24 -4.68
C ASN A 120 11.81 9.08 -3.55
N ALA A 121 12.84 8.58 -2.86
CA ALA A 121 13.44 9.22 -1.70
C ALA A 121 13.97 10.64 -2.00
N ASP A 122 13.57 11.59 -1.16
CA ASP A 122 14.15 12.92 -1.04
C ASP A 122 14.63 13.15 0.40
N VAL A 123 15.76 12.55 0.73
CA VAL A 123 16.35 12.58 2.07
C VAL A 123 16.73 14.01 2.50
N GLU A 124 17.27 14.81 1.57
CA GLU A 124 17.68 16.18 1.88
C GLU A 124 16.48 17.11 2.07
N GLY A 125 15.43 16.95 1.24
CA GLY A 125 14.17 17.66 1.43
C GLY A 125 13.49 17.28 2.75
N ALA A 126 13.52 16.00 3.13
CA ALA A 126 12.99 15.51 4.41
C ALA A 126 13.72 16.12 5.61
N LYS A 127 15.07 16.14 5.59
CA LYS A 127 15.88 16.79 6.63
C LYS A 127 15.57 18.26 6.74
N LYS A 128 15.52 18.95 5.59
CA LYS A 128 15.17 20.38 5.56
C LYS A 128 13.81 20.65 6.15
N LEU A 129 12.81 19.82 5.86
CA LEU A 129 11.46 19.95 6.41
C LEU A 129 11.47 19.86 7.94
N LEU A 130 12.23 18.93 8.51
CA LEU A 130 12.41 18.79 9.95
C LEU A 130 13.15 20.00 10.55
N ASP A 131 14.22 20.47 9.90
CA ASP A 131 14.98 21.65 10.34
C ASP A 131 14.11 22.91 10.34
N ASP A 132 13.32 23.12 9.30
CA ASP A 132 12.39 24.27 9.19
C ASP A 132 11.29 24.23 10.27
N ALA A 133 10.92 23.02 10.72
CA ALA A 133 10.00 22.81 11.83
C ALA A 133 10.66 22.92 13.23
N GLY A 134 11.97 23.15 13.30
CA GLY A 134 12.72 23.21 14.54
C GLY A 134 12.95 21.85 15.21
N ILE A 135 12.78 20.75 14.47
CA ILE A 135 12.99 19.38 14.94
C ILE A 135 14.43 18.97 14.56
N VAL A 136 15.35 19.15 15.50
CA VAL A 136 16.79 18.99 15.28
C VAL A 136 17.40 18.08 16.35
N ASP A 137 18.54 17.47 16.05
CA ASP A 137 19.37 16.75 17.02
C ASP A 137 20.13 17.77 17.89
N THR A 138 19.72 17.91 19.15
CA THR A 138 20.23 18.94 20.06
C THR A 138 21.34 18.42 20.96
N ASP A 139 21.46 17.13 21.19
CA ASP A 139 22.46 16.53 22.06
C ASP A 139 23.58 15.79 21.31
N GLY A 140 23.42 15.59 19.99
CA GLY A 140 24.43 15.01 19.10
C GLY A 140 24.45 13.48 19.09
N ASP A 141 23.38 12.82 19.52
CA ASP A 141 23.27 11.36 19.53
C ASP A 141 22.87 10.78 18.16
N GLY A 142 22.53 11.64 17.19
CA GLY A 142 22.13 11.29 15.83
C GLY A 142 20.63 11.10 15.67
N ILE A 143 19.82 11.33 16.72
CA ILE A 143 18.37 11.28 16.70
C ILE A 143 17.83 12.69 16.95
N ARG A 144 16.86 13.11 16.17
CA ARG A 144 16.22 14.41 16.34
C ARG A 144 15.24 14.39 17.51
N GLU A 145 15.05 15.53 18.17
CA GLU A 145 14.12 15.66 19.28
C GLU A 145 12.92 16.55 18.93
N TYR A 146 11.81 16.18 19.53
CA TYR A 146 10.63 17.04 19.63
C TYR A 146 10.23 17.16 21.11
N ASN A 147 10.04 18.38 21.60
CA ASN A 147 9.78 18.68 23.03
C ASN A 147 10.81 18.06 23.99
N GLY A 148 12.07 17.93 23.56
CA GLY A 148 13.16 17.35 24.36
C GLY A 148 13.14 15.83 24.49
N LYS A 149 12.41 15.15 23.59
CA LYS A 149 12.38 13.69 23.48
C LYS A 149 12.84 13.26 22.11
N ASN A 150 13.68 12.23 22.06
CA ASN A 150 14.11 11.61 20.81
C ASN A 150 12.91 11.09 20.01
N LEU A 151 12.91 11.36 18.70
CA LEU A 151 11.95 10.77 17.78
C LEU A 151 12.29 9.30 17.56
N SER A 152 11.70 8.45 18.39
CA SER A 152 11.93 7.01 18.38
C SER A 152 10.60 6.28 18.44
N TYR A 153 10.32 5.48 17.42
CA TYR A 153 9.02 4.84 17.22
C TYR A 153 9.15 3.36 16.87
N LYS A 154 8.13 2.60 17.22
CA LYS A 154 7.96 1.22 16.77
C LYS A 154 7.01 1.18 15.59
N ALA A 155 7.41 0.50 14.52
CA ALA A 155 6.58 0.29 13.34
C ALA A 155 6.29 -1.20 13.17
N GLU A 156 5.02 -1.55 12.91
CA GLU A 156 4.55 -2.91 12.93
C GLU A 156 3.83 -3.35 11.67
N CYS A 157 3.99 -4.64 11.36
CA CYS A 157 3.15 -5.40 10.43
C CYS A 157 3.24 -6.89 10.80
N PRO A 158 2.33 -7.76 10.31
CA PRO A 158 2.32 -9.17 10.70
C PRO A 158 3.61 -9.90 10.33
N THR A 159 4.06 -10.80 11.20
CA THR A 159 5.16 -11.71 10.87
C THR A 159 4.79 -12.61 9.68
N GLY A 160 5.78 -12.93 8.85
CA GLY A 160 5.62 -13.84 7.70
C GLY A 160 5.00 -13.20 6.44
N TRP A 161 4.55 -11.95 6.50
CA TRP A 161 4.16 -11.18 5.32
C TRP A 161 5.41 -10.55 4.71
N SER A 162 6.11 -11.35 3.90
CA SER A 162 7.50 -11.06 3.51
C SER A 162 7.69 -9.75 2.75
N ASP A 163 6.74 -9.39 1.88
CA ASP A 163 6.73 -8.13 1.16
C ASP A 163 6.54 -6.93 2.10
N TRP A 164 5.64 -7.04 3.08
CA TRP A 164 5.43 -6.00 4.09
C TRP A 164 6.59 -5.91 5.08
N ASN A 165 7.10 -7.07 5.55
CA ASN A 165 8.24 -7.08 6.48
C ASN A 165 9.46 -6.40 5.83
N ALA A 166 9.79 -6.75 4.57
CA ALA A 166 10.89 -6.12 3.85
C ALA A 166 10.65 -4.62 3.60
N THR A 167 9.42 -4.22 3.31
CA THR A 167 9.06 -2.81 3.14
C THR A 167 9.27 -2.02 4.43
N LEU A 168 8.85 -2.57 5.57
CA LEU A 168 8.98 -1.88 6.85
C LEU A 168 10.45 -1.71 7.28
N GLU A 169 11.33 -2.66 6.92
CA GLU A 169 12.79 -2.51 7.11
C GLU A 169 13.35 -1.35 6.26
N ILE A 170 12.83 -1.14 5.03
CA ILE A 170 13.22 0.00 4.19
C ILE A 170 12.73 1.31 4.83
N VAL A 171 11.51 1.34 5.38
CA VAL A 171 10.99 2.51 6.13
C VAL A 171 11.86 2.82 7.35
N ALA A 172 12.27 1.80 8.10
CA ALA A 172 13.16 1.97 9.26
C ALA A 172 14.52 2.53 8.86
N ALA A 173 15.10 2.04 7.76
CA ALA A 173 16.35 2.57 7.21
C ALA A 173 16.19 4.03 6.75
N ALA A 174 15.06 4.38 6.15
CA ALA A 174 14.72 5.75 5.74
C ALA A 174 14.66 6.70 6.95
N GLY A 175 13.96 6.29 8.02
CA GLY A 175 13.91 7.05 9.28
C GLY A 175 15.31 7.36 9.81
N LYS A 176 16.19 6.37 9.87
CA LYS A 176 17.57 6.55 10.32
C LYS A 176 18.34 7.57 9.48
N ASN A 177 18.11 7.63 8.17
CA ASN A 177 18.80 8.57 7.28
C ASN A 177 18.41 10.04 7.55
N ILE A 178 17.29 10.29 8.23
CA ILE A 178 16.81 11.63 8.56
C ILE A 178 16.85 11.94 10.08
N GLY A 179 17.49 11.05 10.87
CA GLY A 179 17.61 11.22 12.32
C GLY A 179 16.34 10.85 13.09
N ILE A 180 15.53 9.94 12.59
CA ILE A 180 14.36 9.36 13.28
C ILE A 180 14.63 7.87 13.49
N ASN A 181 14.59 7.39 14.72
CA ASN A 181 14.72 5.97 15.01
C ASN A 181 13.38 5.28 14.80
N ILE A 182 13.34 4.28 13.93
CA ILE A 182 12.16 3.42 13.71
C ILE A 182 12.60 1.98 13.92
N GLU A 183 12.04 1.33 14.94
CA GLU A 183 12.26 -0.08 15.24
C GLU A 183 11.13 -0.92 14.63
N THR A 184 11.51 -1.89 13.80
CA THR A 184 10.53 -2.81 13.19
C THR A 184 10.06 -3.84 14.21
N TYR A 185 8.75 -4.13 14.18
CA TYR A 185 8.11 -5.12 15.03
C TYR A 185 7.17 -5.99 14.21
N PHE A 186 7.36 -7.30 14.28
CA PHE A 186 6.61 -8.28 13.50
C PHE A 186 5.86 -9.26 14.42
N PRO A 187 4.74 -8.83 15.01
CA PRO A 187 3.94 -9.71 15.86
C PRO A 187 3.20 -10.79 15.06
N GLU A 188 2.76 -11.82 15.75
CA GLU A 188 1.79 -12.76 15.21
C GLU A 188 0.47 -12.04 14.85
N ALA A 189 -0.21 -12.50 13.80
CA ALA A 189 -1.37 -11.82 13.23
C ALA A 189 -2.46 -11.47 14.26
N ALA A 190 -2.68 -12.33 15.27
CA ALA A 190 -3.69 -12.08 16.31
C ALA A 190 -3.31 -10.88 17.20
N ASN A 191 -2.03 -10.74 17.57
CA ASN A 191 -1.54 -9.61 18.35
C ASN A 191 -1.56 -8.32 17.52
N TYR A 192 -1.06 -8.40 16.29
CA TYR A 192 -1.12 -7.30 15.34
C TYR A 192 -2.55 -6.77 15.14
N ASN A 193 -3.54 -7.67 14.96
CA ASN A 193 -4.93 -7.27 14.82
C ASN A 193 -5.47 -6.57 16.07
N THR A 194 -5.02 -6.99 17.25
CA THR A 194 -5.38 -6.33 18.50
C THR A 194 -4.72 -4.97 18.59
N ASP A 195 -3.43 -4.87 18.32
CA ASP A 195 -2.65 -3.63 18.45
C ASP A 195 -3.25 -2.52 17.57
N TYR A 196 -3.36 -2.74 16.25
CA TYR A 196 -3.87 -1.67 15.38
C TYR A 196 -5.36 -1.36 15.62
N SER A 197 -6.19 -2.36 15.96
CA SER A 197 -7.62 -2.13 16.13
C SER A 197 -7.99 -1.43 17.43
N THR A 198 -7.10 -1.43 18.41
CA THR A 198 -7.29 -0.75 19.70
C THR A 198 -6.42 0.50 19.86
N GLY A 199 -5.71 0.92 18.81
CA GLY A 199 -4.82 2.08 18.86
C GLY A 199 -3.51 1.86 19.63
N ASN A 200 -3.17 0.61 19.98
CA ASN A 200 -1.95 0.28 20.73
C ASN A 200 -0.73 0.12 19.81
N PHE A 201 -0.51 1.09 18.95
CA PHE A 201 0.64 1.14 18.02
C PHE A 201 1.12 2.59 17.88
N GLU A 202 2.33 2.77 17.35
CA GLU A 202 2.86 4.08 16.98
C GLU A 202 2.81 4.26 15.46
N ILE A 203 3.33 3.29 14.71
CA ILE A 203 3.27 3.24 13.24
C ILE A 203 2.83 1.82 12.84
N THR A 204 1.84 1.70 11.95
CA THR A 204 1.34 0.41 11.48
C THR A 204 1.14 0.38 9.97
N MET A 205 1.32 -0.78 9.34
CA MET A 205 1.00 -0.99 7.93
C MET A 205 -0.38 -1.62 7.80
N GLN A 206 -1.23 -1.06 6.95
CA GLN A 206 -2.54 -1.62 6.62
C GLN A 206 -2.82 -1.51 5.12
N SER A 207 -3.73 -2.33 4.62
CA SER A 207 -4.19 -2.25 3.23
C SER A 207 -5.68 -1.93 3.20
N GLY A 208 -6.01 -0.88 2.49
CA GLY A 208 -7.39 -0.43 2.35
C GLY A 208 -8.21 -1.24 1.35
N PRO A 209 -9.51 -0.91 1.24
CA PRO A 209 -10.39 -1.51 0.24
C PRO A 209 -9.84 -1.40 -1.17
N GLY A 210 -9.89 -2.52 -1.91
CA GLY A 210 -9.51 -2.57 -3.32
C GLY A 210 -10.58 -1.99 -4.25
N THR A 211 -10.43 -2.24 -5.55
CA THR A 211 -11.35 -1.76 -6.60
C THR A 211 -12.70 -2.49 -6.59
N SER A 212 -12.75 -3.71 -6.07
CA SER A 212 -13.98 -4.53 -6.01
C SER A 212 -15.13 -3.86 -5.24
N VAL A 213 -14.83 -2.90 -4.38
CA VAL A 213 -15.83 -2.12 -3.64
C VAL A 213 -16.45 -1.00 -4.48
N ALA A 214 -16.23 -1.02 -5.76
CA ALA A 214 -16.87 -0.23 -6.81
C ALA A 214 -16.61 1.29 -6.80
N ASN A 215 -16.03 1.86 -5.77
CA ASN A 215 -15.63 3.27 -5.80
C ASN A 215 -14.53 3.60 -4.80
N PRO A 216 -13.74 4.65 -5.04
CA PRO A 216 -12.68 5.10 -4.15
C PRO A 216 -13.20 5.71 -2.84
N TYR A 217 -14.49 5.98 -2.72
CA TYR A 217 -15.10 6.59 -1.53
C TYR A 217 -14.79 5.81 -0.25
N MET A 218 -14.98 4.48 -0.26
CA MET A 218 -14.69 3.66 0.92
C MET A 218 -13.22 3.67 1.28
N ARG A 219 -12.35 3.78 0.27
CA ARG A 219 -10.90 3.91 0.49
C ARG A 219 -10.53 5.26 1.07
N CYS A 220 -11.16 6.36 0.60
CA CYS A 220 -10.97 7.68 1.20
C CYS A 220 -11.40 7.70 2.67
N ARG A 221 -12.53 7.08 3.00
CA ARG A 221 -12.95 6.89 4.39
C ARG A 221 -11.94 6.08 5.19
N PHE A 222 -11.48 4.97 4.64
CA PHE A 222 -10.47 4.11 5.27
C PHE A 222 -9.18 4.89 5.59
N PHE A 223 -8.77 5.81 4.74
CA PHE A 223 -7.56 6.59 4.97
C PHE A 223 -7.74 7.72 5.99
N MET A 224 -8.89 8.41 6.00
CA MET A 224 -8.96 9.72 6.62
C MET A 224 -10.25 10.07 7.34
N SER A 225 -11.29 9.20 7.38
CA SER A 225 -12.57 9.57 8.02
C SER A 225 -12.44 9.62 9.54
N SER A 226 -12.78 10.75 10.15
CA SER A 226 -12.83 10.89 11.60
C SER A 226 -13.98 10.13 12.26
N ASP A 227 -14.98 9.67 11.49
CA ASP A 227 -16.07 8.80 11.98
C ASP A 227 -15.59 7.54 12.71
N TYR A 228 -14.33 7.13 12.47
CA TYR A 228 -13.75 5.92 13.05
C TYR A 228 -12.97 6.18 14.34
N ASN A 229 -12.70 7.45 14.70
CA ASN A 229 -11.84 7.80 15.83
C ASN A 229 -12.44 7.45 17.19
N ASP A 230 -13.77 7.44 17.30
CA ASP A 230 -14.48 7.11 18.55
C ASP A 230 -14.77 5.61 18.71
N LEU A 231 -14.29 4.75 17.81
CA LEU A 231 -14.50 3.31 17.90
C LEU A 231 -13.53 2.69 18.93
N GLU A 232 -14.07 2.03 19.95
CA GLU A 232 -13.27 1.30 20.95
C GLU A 232 -12.42 0.19 20.32
N VAL A 233 -12.95 -0.45 19.26
CA VAL A 233 -12.25 -1.43 18.42
C VAL A 233 -12.49 -1.04 16.96
N ASN A 234 -11.45 -0.58 16.28
CA ASN A 234 -11.52 -0.04 14.94
C ASN A 234 -10.90 -1.00 13.91
N PHE A 235 -11.75 -1.64 13.11
CA PHE A 235 -11.35 -2.40 11.90
C PHE A 235 -11.73 -1.67 10.60
N SER A 236 -12.19 -0.42 10.70
CA SER A 236 -12.83 0.29 9.58
C SER A 236 -11.87 1.19 8.82
N GLY A 237 -10.83 1.73 9.47
CA GLY A 237 -9.86 2.65 8.84
C GLY A 237 -9.47 3.82 9.74
N ASN A 238 -8.72 4.78 9.18
CA ASN A 238 -8.16 5.93 9.90
C ASN A 238 -7.56 5.54 11.26
N PHE A 239 -6.78 4.47 11.26
CA PHE A 239 -6.22 3.88 12.49
C PHE A 239 -5.33 4.87 13.26
N GLY A 240 -4.77 5.86 12.55
CA GLY A 240 -3.92 6.91 13.11
C GLY A 240 -4.67 8.04 13.81
N HIS A 241 -5.99 7.98 13.96
CA HIS A 241 -6.81 9.02 14.62
C HIS A 241 -6.67 10.42 13.99
N TYR A 242 -6.34 10.47 12.68
CA TYR A 242 -6.28 11.74 11.97
C TYR A 242 -7.64 12.44 11.95
N GLN A 243 -7.63 13.76 12.10
CA GLN A 243 -8.82 14.58 12.07
C GLN A 243 -8.62 15.82 11.19
N ASN A 244 -9.55 16.05 10.27
CA ASN A 244 -9.58 17.23 9.42
C ASN A 244 -11.02 17.51 8.98
N ASP A 245 -11.57 18.62 9.45
CA ASP A 245 -12.96 19.01 9.19
C ASP A 245 -13.28 19.07 7.69
N ARG A 246 -12.30 19.50 6.86
CA ARG A 246 -12.51 19.58 5.41
C ARG A 246 -12.60 18.20 4.75
N VAL A 247 -11.84 17.23 5.22
CA VAL A 247 -11.95 15.84 4.79
C VAL A 247 -13.35 15.30 5.09
N ASP A 248 -13.84 15.51 6.32
CA ASP A 248 -15.15 15.02 6.74
C ASP A 248 -16.29 15.69 5.96
N GLU A 249 -16.19 17.01 5.68
CA GLU A 249 -17.13 17.72 4.81
C GLU A 249 -17.19 17.09 3.39
N ILE A 250 -16.03 16.80 2.78
CA ILE A 250 -15.96 16.20 1.46
C ILE A 250 -16.53 14.77 1.48
N LEU A 251 -16.14 13.97 2.47
CA LEU A 251 -16.64 12.60 2.62
C LEU A 251 -18.15 12.56 2.83
N ALA A 252 -18.73 13.54 3.53
CA ALA A 252 -20.17 13.67 3.68
C ALA A 252 -20.86 14.10 2.36
N ALA A 253 -20.20 14.86 1.50
CA ALA A 253 -20.76 15.37 0.25
C ALA A 253 -20.75 14.32 -0.87
N ILE A 254 -19.69 13.50 -1.00
CA ILE A 254 -19.52 12.54 -2.10
C ILE A 254 -20.72 11.62 -2.32
N PRO A 255 -21.36 11.00 -1.31
CA PRO A 255 -22.50 10.10 -1.56
C PRO A 255 -23.74 10.78 -2.13
N HIS A 256 -23.80 12.10 -2.08
CA HIS A 256 -24.94 12.91 -2.56
C HIS A 256 -24.63 13.66 -3.86
N GLU A 257 -23.38 13.57 -4.35
CA GLU A 257 -22.99 14.23 -5.59
C GLU A 257 -23.18 13.31 -6.80
N THR A 258 -23.65 13.87 -7.89
CA THR A 258 -23.88 13.17 -9.17
C THR A 258 -23.16 13.82 -10.35
N ASP A 259 -22.50 14.94 -10.12
CA ASP A 259 -21.69 15.64 -11.11
C ASP A 259 -20.26 15.08 -11.08
N ASP A 260 -19.85 14.42 -12.15
CA ASP A 260 -18.54 13.78 -12.27
C ASP A 260 -17.39 14.78 -12.13
N ALA A 261 -17.57 16.04 -12.59
CA ALA A 261 -16.53 17.05 -12.45
C ALA A 261 -16.34 17.44 -10.99
N LYS A 262 -17.41 17.58 -10.23
CA LYS A 262 -17.32 17.84 -8.78
C LYS A 262 -16.79 16.65 -7.99
N LEU A 263 -17.15 15.42 -8.37
CA LEU A 263 -16.58 14.22 -7.77
C LEU A 263 -15.05 14.20 -8.01
N LYS A 264 -14.61 14.55 -9.22
CA LYS A 264 -13.19 14.67 -9.54
C LYS A 264 -12.52 15.75 -8.68
N ASP A 265 -13.15 16.92 -8.50
CA ASP A 265 -12.63 17.98 -7.62
C ASP A 265 -12.48 17.49 -6.18
N TYR A 266 -13.49 16.79 -5.64
CA TYR A 266 -13.45 16.24 -4.28
C TYR A 266 -12.33 15.22 -4.10
N TYR A 267 -12.20 14.25 -5.00
CA TYR A 267 -11.14 13.25 -4.92
C TYR A 267 -9.74 13.85 -5.12
N THR A 268 -9.62 14.87 -5.96
CA THR A 268 -8.37 15.64 -6.12
C THR A 268 -8.00 16.35 -4.83
N GLU A 269 -8.96 17.02 -4.18
CA GLU A 269 -8.73 17.71 -2.90
C GLU A 269 -8.37 16.73 -1.77
N LEU A 270 -9.06 15.58 -1.67
CA LEU A 270 -8.71 14.53 -0.71
C LEU A 270 -7.28 14.00 -0.95
N SER A 271 -6.91 13.78 -2.21
CA SER A 271 -5.55 13.36 -2.58
C SER A 271 -4.50 14.41 -2.18
N LYS A 272 -4.80 15.69 -2.42
CA LYS A 272 -3.94 16.79 -2.02
C LYS A 272 -3.74 16.82 -0.49
N ILE A 273 -4.81 16.76 0.29
CA ILE A 273 -4.74 16.74 1.75
C ILE A 273 -3.91 15.54 2.24
N MET A 274 -4.12 14.35 1.67
CA MET A 274 -3.33 13.16 2.00
C MET A 274 -1.83 13.39 1.73
N LEU A 275 -1.46 14.04 0.64
CA LEU A 275 -0.07 14.32 0.27
C LEU A 275 0.55 15.45 1.10
N GLU A 276 -0.24 16.42 1.55
CA GLU A 276 0.24 17.54 2.37
C GLU A 276 0.38 17.14 3.83
N ASP A 277 -0.65 16.54 4.42
CA ASP A 277 -0.72 16.23 5.85
C ASP A 277 -0.13 14.87 6.21
N CYS A 278 0.03 13.98 5.23
CA CYS A 278 0.53 12.62 5.41
C CYS A 278 -0.09 11.90 6.62
N PRO A 279 -1.43 11.84 6.77
CA PRO A 279 -2.04 11.06 7.84
C PRO A 279 -1.73 9.57 7.69
N CYS A 280 -1.58 9.16 6.45
CA CYS A 280 -1.13 7.85 6.03
C CYS A 280 -0.37 7.97 4.69
N VAL A 281 0.44 6.97 4.35
CA VAL A 281 1.31 7.02 3.18
C VAL A 281 1.26 5.69 2.43
N PRO A 282 0.71 5.64 1.21
CA PRO A 282 0.84 4.47 0.34
C PRO A 282 2.30 4.16 0.06
N LEU A 283 2.73 2.93 0.33
CA LEU A 283 4.11 2.47 0.16
C LEU A 283 4.34 1.74 -1.15
N MET A 284 3.29 1.15 -1.70
CA MET A 284 3.29 0.40 -2.95
C MET A 284 1.86 0.27 -3.49
N TYR A 285 1.75 -0.14 -4.73
CA TYR A 285 0.53 -0.75 -5.26
C TYR A 285 0.68 -2.26 -5.21
N ARG A 286 -0.39 -2.98 -4.92
CA ARG A 286 -0.33 -4.42 -4.70
C ARG A 286 -1.58 -5.10 -5.29
N PRO A 287 -1.48 -6.33 -5.80
CA PRO A 287 -2.67 -7.14 -6.07
C PRO A 287 -3.51 -7.28 -4.80
N GLN A 288 -4.81 -7.30 -4.94
CA GLN A 288 -5.70 -7.70 -3.84
C GLN A 288 -5.50 -9.19 -3.54
N VAL A 289 -5.45 -9.98 -4.60
CA VAL A 289 -5.08 -11.39 -4.59
C VAL A 289 -4.06 -11.61 -5.70
N PHE A 290 -2.99 -12.33 -5.42
CA PHE A 290 -2.02 -12.69 -6.45
C PHE A 290 -2.62 -13.76 -7.36
N HIS A 291 -2.42 -13.58 -8.65
CA HIS A 291 -2.80 -14.57 -9.67
C HIS A 291 -1.53 -15.27 -10.18
N GLU A 292 -1.29 -16.46 -9.67
CA GLU A 292 -0.11 -17.25 -9.96
C GLU A 292 -0.57 -18.66 -10.31
N VAL A 293 -0.25 -19.10 -11.50
CA VAL A 293 -0.74 -20.37 -12.04
C VAL A 293 0.40 -21.26 -12.51
N ASN A 294 0.24 -22.57 -12.28
CA ASN A 294 1.12 -23.59 -12.82
C ASN A 294 0.37 -24.32 -13.95
N GLU A 295 0.87 -24.17 -15.15
CA GLU A 295 0.25 -24.65 -16.39
C GLU A 295 0.73 -26.05 -16.78
N SER A 296 1.21 -26.86 -15.86
CA SER A 296 1.64 -28.25 -16.16
C SER A 296 0.48 -29.20 -16.34
N VAL A 297 -0.71 -28.90 -15.82
CA VAL A 297 -1.89 -29.80 -15.89
C VAL A 297 -3.07 -29.09 -16.56
N TRP A 298 -3.27 -27.83 -16.31
CA TRP A 298 -4.38 -27.05 -16.84
C TRP A 298 -3.88 -25.93 -17.74
N THR A 299 -4.68 -25.55 -18.72
CA THR A 299 -4.46 -24.39 -19.59
C THR A 299 -5.67 -23.47 -19.61
N ASN A 300 -5.59 -22.35 -20.32
CA ASN A 300 -6.61 -21.31 -20.43
C ASN A 300 -6.86 -20.57 -19.11
N TYR A 301 -5.85 -20.43 -18.27
CA TYR A 301 -5.93 -19.47 -17.17
C TYR A 301 -6.10 -18.06 -17.74
N PRO A 302 -6.93 -17.20 -17.09
CA PRO A 302 -7.16 -15.86 -17.60
C PRO A 302 -5.87 -15.02 -17.56
N GLN A 303 -5.62 -14.32 -18.65
CA GLN A 303 -4.54 -13.35 -18.81
C GLN A 303 -5.10 -12.03 -19.34
N LYS A 304 -4.41 -10.96 -19.04
CA LYS A 304 -4.71 -9.66 -19.63
C LYS A 304 -4.56 -9.79 -21.16
N ASP A 305 -5.50 -9.35 -21.90
CA ASP A 305 -5.45 -9.35 -23.39
C ASP A 305 -5.60 -10.72 -24.07
N ASP A 306 -6.04 -11.76 -23.36
CA ASP A 306 -6.38 -13.09 -23.95
C ASP A 306 -7.70 -13.08 -24.78
N GLY A 307 -8.40 -11.94 -24.80
CA GLY A 307 -9.64 -11.76 -25.54
C GLY A 307 -10.89 -12.27 -24.83
N THR A 308 -10.75 -12.92 -23.67
CA THR A 308 -11.90 -13.46 -22.90
C THR A 308 -12.52 -12.43 -21.98
N ASN A 309 -11.79 -11.37 -21.60
CA ASN A 309 -12.16 -10.39 -20.57
C ASN A 309 -12.45 -11.03 -19.20
N VAL A 310 -11.90 -12.18 -18.91
CA VAL A 310 -12.02 -12.82 -17.60
C VAL A 310 -10.97 -12.19 -16.69
N PRO A 311 -11.35 -11.66 -15.53
CA PRO A 311 -10.41 -11.05 -14.59
C PRO A 311 -9.51 -12.12 -13.94
N PRO A 312 -8.45 -11.71 -13.21
CA PRO A 312 -7.61 -12.62 -12.45
C PRO A 312 -8.43 -13.54 -11.56
N MET A 313 -7.90 -14.74 -11.31
CA MET A 313 -8.53 -15.67 -10.36
C MET A 313 -8.53 -15.05 -8.96
N ASP A 314 -9.70 -14.59 -8.53
CA ASP A 314 -9.93 -14.07 -7.19
C ASP A 314 -11.09 -14.83 -6.55
N CYS A 315 -10.83 -15.46 -5.42
CA CYS A 315 -11.85 -16.24 -4.72
C CYS A 315 -12.84 -15.34 -3.94
N THR A 316 -12.51 -14.09 -3.69
CA THR A 316 -13.32 -13.19 -2.86
C THR A 316 -14.54 -12.64 -3.60
N ASP A 317 -14.41 -12.31 -4.88
CA ASP A 317 -15.45 -11.65 -5.68
C ASP A 317 -16.11 -12.57 -6.72
N GLY A 318 -15.86 -13.86 -6.66
CA GLY A 318 -16.43 -14.85 -7.59
C GLY A 318 -15.76 -14.89 -8.97
N TYR A 319 -14.73 -14.09 -9.22
CA TYR A 319 -13.98 -14.09 -10.48
C TYR A 319 -13.28 -15.41 -10.73
N GLY A 320 -12.81 -16.09 -9.68
CA GLY A 320 -12.25 -17.42 -9.78
C GLY A 320 -13.21 -18.45 -10.39
N VAL A 321 -14.51 -18.32 -10.14
CA VAL A 321 -15.55 -19.17 -10.75
C VAL A 321 -15.59 -18.95 -12.27
N ALA A 322 -15.53 -17.70 -12.73
CA ALA A 322 -15.50 -17.39 -14.15
C ALA A 322 -14.27 -17.98 -14.84
N ALA A 323 -13.10 -17.88 -14.19
CA ALA A 323 -11.86 -18.46 -14.67
C ALA A 323 -11.95 -20.00 -14.79
N LEU A 324 -12.51 -20.67 -13.78
CA LEU A 324 -12.64 -22.14 -13.77
C LEU A 324 -13.45 -22.68 -14.94
N TYR A 325 -14.41 -21.93 -15.49
CA TYR A 325 -15.18 -22.36 -16.66
C TYR A 325 -14.38 -22.43 -17.95
N ASN A 326 -13.23 -21.75 -18.01
CA ASN A 326 -12.38 -21.70 -19.20
C ASN A 326 -11.21 -22.67 -19.13
N LEU A 327 -10.95 -23.29 -17.96
CA LEU A 327 -9.83 -24.22 -17.82
C LEU A 327 -10.07 -25.51 -18.61
N GLU A 328 -9.02 -25.96 -19.26
CA GLU A 328 -8.98 -27.23 -19.98
C GLU A 328 -7.76 -28.06 -19.53
N LEU A 329 -7.92 -29.37 -19.47
CA LEU A 329 -6.79 -30.25 -19.21
C LEU A 329 -5.85 -30.22 -20.40
N ILE A 330 -4.56 -30.11 -20.12
CA ILE A 330 -3.53 -30.32 -21.15
C ILE A 330 -3.57 -31.80 -21.55
N ASP A 331 -3.82 -32.08 -22.81
CA ASP A 331 -3.79 -33.44 -23.34
C ASP A 331 -2.40 -34.03 -23.11
N GLY A 332 -2.34 -35.13 -22.33
CA GLY A 332 -1.13 -35.87 -22.02
C GLY A 332 -0.65 -36.75 -23.16
#